data_f95df5529b99cfa8744f2e0a01c341bd
#
_entry.id   f95df5529b99cfa8744f2e0a01c341bd
#
_cell.length_a   1.000
_cell.length_b   1.000
_cell.length_c   1.000
_cell.angle_alpha   90.00
_cell.angle_beta   90.00
_cell.angle_gamma   90.00
#
_symmetry.space_group_name_H-M   'P 1'
#
loop_
_entity.id
_entity.type
_entity.pdbx_description
1 polymer ?
#
loop_
_entity_poly.entity_id
_entity_poly.type
_entity_poly.pdbx_seq_one_letter_code
_entity_poly.pdbx_strand_id
1 'polypeptide(L)' 'MKIRIKHILRCYQSGMSIRSISSSLLISRNTVKRYIRIYEDMSIELERLLKMDEQHLHELFGTETDN' A
#
# COMPACT_ATOMS: atom_id res chain seq x y z
N MET A 1 3.81 -14.70 3.54
CA MET A 1 3.10 -14.16 2.40
C MET A 1 3.42 -12.70 2.16
N LYS A 2 3.73 -12.34 0.94
CA LYS A 2 4.09 -10.96 0.67
C LYS A 2 2.89 -10.10 0.40
N ILE A 3 2.84 -8.94 1.00
CA ILE A 3 1.77 -8.00 0.76
C ILE A 3 2.10 -7.23 -0.50
N ARG A 4 1.13 -7.11 -1.38
CA ARG A 4 1.33 -6.37 -2.61
C ARG A 4 0.90 -4.93 -2.43
N ILE A 5 1.87 -4.05 -2.36
CA ILE A 5 1.60 -2.64 -2.14
C ILE A 5 0.75 -2.06 -3.26
N LYS A 6 0.96 -2.50 -4.49
CA LYS A 6 0.17 -2.00 -5.60
C LYS A 6 -1.32 -2.26 -5.41
N HIS A 7 -1.67 -3.41 -4.88
CA HIS A 7 -3.08 -3.71 -4.65
C HIS A 7 -3.69 -2.74 -3.65
N ILE A 8 -2.95 -2.43 -2.59
CA ILE A 8 -3.44 -1.49 -1.60
C ILE A 8 -3.63 -0.12 -2.24
N LEU A 9 -2.65 0.32 -3.02
CA LEU A 9 -2.73 1.62 -3.65
C LEU A 9 -3.85 1.70 -4.67
N ARG A 10 -4.06 0.64 -5.43
CA ARG A 10 -5.15 0.62 -6.40
C ARG A 10 -6.51 0.68 -5.72
N CYS A 11 -6.66 -0.04 -4.64
CA CYS A 11 -7.92 0.00 -3.89
C CYS A 11 -8.14 1.40 -3.33
N TYR A 12 -7.08 2.01 -2.84
CA TYR A 12 -7.18 3.36 -2.30
C TYR A 12 -7.58 4.34 -3.41
N GLN A 13 -7.00 4.18 -4.59
CA GLN A 13 -7.30 5.04 -5.72
C GLN A 13 -8.77 4.90 -6.14
N SER A 14 -9.32 3.73 -5.98
CA SER A 14 -10.72 3.48 -6.33
C SER A 14 -11.69 4.07 -5.32
N GLY A 15 -11.19 4.63 -4.25
CA GLY A 15 -12.07 5.21 -3.24
C GLY A 15 -12.44 4.28 -2.12
N MET A 16 -11.79 3.15 -2.02
CA MET A 16 -12.09 2.19 -0.95
C MET A 16 -11.55 2.68 0.37
N SER A 17 -12.29 2.43 1.43
CA SER A 17 -11.84 2.80 2.76
C SER A 17 -10.82 1.78 3.26
N ILE A 18 -10.09 2.14 4.32
CA ILE A 18 -9.12 1.24 4.91
C ILE A 18 -9.78 -0.07 5.32
N ARG A 19 -10.99 0.01 5.86
CA ARG A 19 -11.72 -1.18 6.27
C ARG A 19 -12.03 -2.07 5.05
N SER A 20 -12.46 -1.46 3.97
CA SER A 20 -12.78 -2.21 2.75
C SER A 20 -11.54 -2.85 2.16
N ILE A 21 -10.44 -2.12 2.12
CA ILE A 21 -9.19 -2.66 1.59
C ILE A 21 -8.72 -3.83 2.44
N SER A 22 -8.77 -3.66 3.74
CA SER A 22 -8.36 -4.71 4.66
C SER A 22 -9.16 -5.98 4.43
N SER A 23 -10.46 -5.83 4.29
CA SER A 23 -11.34 -6.97 4.08
C SER A 23 -11.11 -7.63 2.73
N SER A 24 -10.95 -6.83 1.70
CA SER A 24 -10.77 -7.34 0.35
C SER A 24 -9.46 -8.11 0.18
N LEU A 25 -8.41 -7.60 0.78
CA LEU A 25 -7.08 -8.19 0.61
C LEU A 25 -6.70 -9.12 1.75
N LEU A 26 -7.57 -9.25 2.74
CA LEU A 26 -7.33 -10.11 3.90
C LEU A 26 -6.05 -9.70 4.63
N ILE A 27 -5.89 -8.39 4.82
CA ILE A 27 -4.75 -7.83 5.54
C ILE A 27 -5.30 -7.07 6.73
N SER A 28 -4.53 -6.93 7.79
CA SER A 28 -5.00 -6.20 8.95
C SER A 28 -5.16 -4.73 8.62
N ARG A 29 -6.10 -4.09 9.29
CA ARG A 29 -6.35 -2.67 9.07
C ARG A 29 -5.12 -1.83 9.43
N ASN A 30 -4.39 -2.24 10.43
CA ASN A 30 -3.18 -1.52 10.82
C ASN A 30 -2.16 -1.51 9.69
N THR A 31 -2.02 -2.62 9.00
CA THR A 31 -1.08 -2.71 7.89
C THR A 31 -1.51 -1.81 6.75
N VAL A 32 -2.79 -1.83 6.40
CA VAL A 32 -3.30 -0.99 5.33
C VAL A 32 -3.10 0.48 5.68
N LYS A 33 -3.44 0.84 6.92
CA LYS A 33 -3.31 2.21 7.37
C LYS A 33 -1.86 2.68 7.29
N ARG A 34 -0.94 1.80 7.65
CA ARG A 34 0.48 2.13 7.61
C ARG A 34 0.95 2.46 6.20
N TYR A 35 0.58 1.64 5.23
CA TYR A 35 0.99 1.88 3.85
C TYR A 35 0.39 3.18 3.31
N ILE A 36 -0.87 3.42 3.59
CA ILE A 36 -1.51 4.62 3.11
C ILE A 36 -0.88 5.87 3.73
N ARG A 37 -0.53 5.78 5.00
CA ARG A 37 0.10 6.90 5.68
C ARG A 37 1.47 7.21 5.07
N ILE A 38 2.25 6.17 4.77
CA ILE A 38 3.55 6.35 4.15
C ILE A 38 3.38 6.99 2.78
N TYR A 39 2.37 6.54 2.03
CA TYR A 39 2.10 7.11 0.73
C TYR A 39 1.77 8.60 0.85
N GLU A 40 0.95 8.97 1.79
CA GLU A 40 0.56 10.36 1.96
C GLU A 40 1.76 11.23 2.36
N ASP A 41 2.69 10.68 3.10
CA ASP A 41 3.85 11.42 3.55
C ASP A 41 4.88 11.64 2.45
N MET A 42 4.92 10.78 1.46
CA MET A 42 5.99 10.87 0.47
C MET A 42 5.71 11.83 -0.67
N SER A 43 4.53 12.39 -0.73
CA SER A 43 4.17 13.39 -1.74
C SER A 43 4.44 12.96 -3.18
N ILE A 44 4.37 11.68 -3.45
CA ILE A 44 4.55 11.16 -4.80
C ILE A 44 3.17 10.81 -5.35
N GLU A 45 2.94 11.12 -6.62
CA GLU A 45 1.66 10.83 -7.23
C GLU A 45 1.39 9.33 -7.27
N LEU A 46 0.16 8.96 -7.01
CA LEU A 46 -0.22 7.56 -6.97
C LEU A 46 0.07 6.87 -8.30
N GLU A 47 -0.18 7.56 -9.41
CA GLU A 47 0.08 6.98 -10.71
C GLU A 47 1.54 6.58 -10.88
N ARG A 48 2.43 7.37 -10.37
CA ARG A 48 3.85 7.05 -10.45
C ARG A 48 4.15 5.79 -9.67
N LEU A 49 3.58 5.69 -8.48
CA LEU A 49 3.80 4.51 -7.64
C LEU A 49 3.27 3.26 -8.31
N LEU A 50 2.14 3.37 -8.99
CA LEU A 50 1.55 2.21 -9.64
C LEU A 50 2.34 1.73 -10.85
N LYS A 51 3.23 2.57 -11.36
CA LYS A 51 4.07 2.18 -12.48
C LYS A 51 5.36 1.50 -12.04
N MET A 52 5.67 1.57 -10.75
CA MET A 52 6.87 0.93 -10.23
C MET A 52 6.59 -0.53 -9.95
N ASP A 53 7.65 -1.35 -9.93
CA ASP A 53 7.44 -2.76 -9.60
C ASP A 53 7.35 -2.90 -8.09
N GLU A 54 6.91 -4.07 -7.65
CA GLU A 54 6.69 -4.34 -6.24
C GLU A 54 7.97 -4.18 -5.42
N GLN A 55 9.06 -4.64 -5.96
CA GLN A 55 10.32 -4.57 -5.24
C GLN A 55 10.70 -3.12 -4.96
N HIS A 56 10.55 -2.26 -5.95
CA HIS A 56 10.86 -0.85 -5.79
C HIS A 56 9.93 -0.21 -4.75
N LEU A 57 8.66 -0.58 -4.78
CA LEU A 57 7.70 -0.05 -3.82
C LEU A 57 8.04 -0.49 -2.40
N HIS A 58 8.44 -1.73 -2.23
CA HIS A 58 8.83 -2.20 -0.91
C HIS A 58 10.03 -1.43 -0.38
N GLU A 59 10.96 -1.09 -1.26
CA GLU A 59 12.12 -0.31 -0.85
C GLU A 59 11.73 1.11 -0.47
N LEU A 60 10.85 1.71 -1.27
CA LEU A 60 10.40 3.06 -1.00
C LEU A 60 9.62 3.15 0.30
N PHE A 61 8.77 2.18 0.54
CA PHE A 61 7.94 2.20 1.74
C PHE A 61 8.67 1.70 2.98
N GLY A 62 9.84 1.13 2.81
CA GLY A 62 10.64 0.66 3.94
C GLY A 62 9.97 -0.44 4.72
N THR A 63 9.15 -1.24 4.07
CA THR A 63 8.39 -2.24 4.78
C THR A 63 9.06 -3.55 4.72
N GLU A 64 10.17 -3.65 5.28
CA GLU A 64 10.77 -4.88 5.33
C GLU A 64 10.22 -5.66 6.20
N THR A 65 9.79 -6.26 6.29
CA THR A 65 9.05 -6.96 7.05
C THR A 65 9.38 -7.45 8.04
N ASP A 66 9.38 -7.69 8.52
CA ASP A 66 9.49 -8.10 9.38
C ASP A 66 9.19 -8.96 9.89
N ASN A 67 9.26 -9.45 10.07
CA ASN A 67 9.02 -10.25 10.46
C ASN A 67 8.69 -10.54 10.95
#